data_3d335190daa05b35f1d8b1378b7e4a25
#
_entry.id   3d335190daa05b35f1d8b1378b7e4a25
#
_cell.length_a   1.000
_cell.length_b   1.000
_cell.length_c   1.000
_cell.angle_alpha   90.00
_cell.angle_beta   90.00
_cell.angle_gamma   90.00
#
_symmetry.space_group_name_H-M   'P 1'
#
loop_
_entity.id
_entity.type
_entity.pdbx_description
1 polymer ?
#
loop_
_entity_poly.entity_id
_entity_poly.type
_entity_poly.pdbx_seq_one_letter_code
_entity_poly.pdbx_strand_id
1 'polypeptide(L)'
;GDEAARARYFNRNRERRGFEALSDGLMALASGEGRDAMAKAKKADRLLNRPDLTNLIVAQAAVANGDRQTAEATYKKLLKDHKTRFVGTYGLLQQHLQDGDTELALKLAEHAFALKPKHGETQDALLKLQAGQEDWHGVRATLTAKLKHGTLPKDVHKRRDAIFALSQARDLRAEGNLQEAQSYAVEANKFAPSLVPAALLAAEGHREQNNGTQASRILRAAWRLAPHPE
;
A
#
# COMPACT_ATOMS: atom_id res chain seq x y z
N GLY A 1 51.66 20.00 -11.95
CA GLY A 1 50.54 20.97 -11.72
C GLY A 1 49.53 20.96 -12.84
N ASP A 2 49.96 20.98 -14.10
CA ASP A 2 49.07 21.19 -15.27
C ASP A 2 48.19 19.97 -15.61
N GLU A 3 48.73 18.77 -15.46
CA GLU A 3 48.01 17.50 -15.75
C GLU A 3 46.86 17.26 -14.77
N ALA A 4 47.05 17.53 -13.49
CA ALA A 4 46.00 17.42 -12.47
C ALA A 4 44.90 18.50 -12.65
N ALA A 5 45.27 19.69 -13.15
CA ALA A 5 44.28 20.74 -13.46
C ALA A 5 43.44 20.37 -14.68
N ARG A 6 44.05 19.81 -15.73
CA ARG A 6 43.35 19.30 -16.92
C ARG A 6 42.42 18.14 -16.56
N ALA A 7 42.87 17.17 -15.78
CA ALA A 7 42.04 16.04 -15.33
C ALA A 7 40.82 16.52 -14.55
N ARG A 8 40.96 17.49 -13.65
CA ARG A 8 39.84 18.11 -12.90
C ARG A 8 38.87 18.86 -13.80
N TYR A 9 39.38 19.57 -14.82
CA TYR A 9 38.55 20.27 -15.80
C TYR A 9 37.71 19.25 -16.62
N PHE A 10 38.33 18.22 -17.16
CA PHE A 10 37.62 17.19 -17.92
C PHE A 10 36.58 16.46 -17.08
N ASN A 11 36.89 16.11 -15.82
CA ASN A 11 35.95 15.48 -14.93
C ASN A 11 34.75 16.37 -14.62
N ARG A 12 34.94 17.65 -14.34
CA ARG A 12 33.86 18.62 -14.13
C ARG A 12 32.97 18.79 -15.36
N ASN A 13 33.57 18.85 -16.54
CA ASN A 13 32.81 18.99 -17.78
C ASN A 13 31.98 17.73 -18.08
N ARG A 14 32.59 16.55 -17.85
CA ARG A 14 31.90 15.26 -17.97
C ARG A 14 30.70 15.17 -17.01
N GLU A 15 30.91 15.52 -15.76
CA GLU A 15 29.87 15.52 -14.73
C GLU A 15 28.74 16.49 -15.06
N ARG A 16 29.05 17.71 -15.47
CA ARG A 16 28.04 18.69 -15.91
C ARG A 16 27.20 18.16 -17.06
N ARG A 17 27.81 17.59 -18.09
CA ARG A 17 27.10 16.98 -19.23
C ARG A 17 26.25 15.78 -18.81
N GLY A 18 26.68 15.03 -17.80
CA GLY A 18 25.91 13.94 -17.20
C GLY A 18 24.66 14.44 -16.48
N PHE A 19 24.76 15.48 -15.69
CA PHE A 19 23.61 16.09 -15.02
C PHE A 19 22.66 16.81 -16.00
N GLU A 20 23.18 17.43 -17.07
CA GLU A 20 22.34 17.95 -18.15
C GLU A 20 21.52 16.82 -18.82
N ALA A 21 22.15 15.69 -19.12
CA ALA A 21 21.45 14.53 -19.69
C ALA A 21 20.40 13.96 -18.71
N LEU A 22 20.70 13.95 -17.41
CA LEU A 22 19.74 13.53 -16.38
C LEU A 22 18.52 14.45 -16.33
N SER A 23 18.74 15.78 -16.37
CA SER A 23 17.70 16.80 -16.41
C SER A 23 16.83 16.66 -17.66
N ASP A 24 17.46 16.51 -18.83
CA ASP A 24 16.75 16.33 -20.11
C ASP A 24 15.90 15.03 -20.08
N GLY A 25 16.42 13.97 -19.48
CA GLY A 25 15.69 12.70 -19.29
C GLY A 25 14.44 12.87 -18.40
N LEU A 26 14.54 13.62 -17.32
CA LEU A 26 13.40 13.95 -16.46
C LEU A 26 12.33 14.77 -17.19
N MET A 27 12.76 15.76 -17.99
CA MET A 27 11.84 16.54 -18.81
C MET A 27 11.15 15.69 -19.88
N ALA A 28 11.88 14.79 -20.53
CA ALA A 28 11.32 13.85 -21.50
C ALA A 28 10.27 12.92 -20.84
N LEU A 29 10.53 12.42 -19.64
CA LEU A 29 9.53 11.64 -18.87
C LEU A 29 8.27 12.44 -18.58
N ALA A 30 8.43 13.67 -18.12
CA ALA A 30 7.31 14.56 -17.81
C ALA A 30 6.46 14.88 -19.06
N SER A 31 7.09 14.87 -20.24
CA SER A 31 6.43 15.07 -21.54
C SER A 31 5.87 13.79 -22.16
N GLY A 32 6.02 12.64 -21.51
CA GLY A 32 5.59 11.36 -22.03
C GLY A 32 6.48 10.76 -23.14
N GLU A 33 7.69 11.31 -23.30
CA GLU A 33 8.65 10.92 -24.35
C GLU A 33 9.59 9.82 -23.84
N GLY A 34 9.04 8.62 -23.60
CA GLY A 34 9.76 7.51 -22.97
C GLY A 34 11.02 7.07 -23.72
N ARG A 35 11.03 7.11 -25.05
CA ARG A 35 12.20 6.76 -25.88
C ARG A 35 13.34 7.77 -25.70
N ASP A 36 13.02 9.05 -25.73
CA ASP A 36 14.02 10.12 -25.50
C ASP A 36 14.53 10.07 -24.05
N ALA A 37 13.65 9.87 -23.09
CA ALA A 37 14.03 9.67 -21.69
C ALA A 37 15.03 8.52 -21.51
N MET A 38 14.80 7.39 -22.18
CA MET A 38 15.71 6.24 -22.14
C MET A 38 17.07 6.57 -22.75
N ALA A 39 17.11 7.27 -23.88
CA ALA A 39 18.37 7.69 -24.52
C ALA A 39 19.17 8.65 -23.61
N LYS A 40 18.49 9.61 -22.99
CA LYS A 40 19.09 10.55 -22.04
C LYS A 40 19.60 9.85 -20.77
N ALA A 41 18.84 8.91 -20.25
CA ALA A 41 19.25 8.11 -19.10
C ALA A 41 20.52 7.28 -19.38
N LYS A 42 20.61 6.63 -20.52
CA LYS A 42 21.81 5.93 -20.97
C LYS A 42 23.02 6.84 -21.15
N LYS A 43 22.81 8.05 -21.67
CA LYS A 43 23.86 9.06 -21.77
C LYS A 43 24.34 9.50 -20.39
N ALA A 44 23.43 9.79 -19.48
CA ALA A 44 23.75 10.14 -18.10
C ALA A 44 24.52 9.04 -17.39
N ASP A 45 24.14 7.78 -17.54
CA ASP A 45 24.79 6.62 -16.94
C ASP A 45 26.25 6.50 -17.38
N ARG A 46 26.55 6.76 -18.65
CA ARG A 46 27.93 6.75 -19.16
C ARG A 46 28.80 7.89 -18.62
N LEU A 47 28.19 9.01 -18.24
CA LEU A 47 28.89 10.23 -17.82
C LEU A 47 28.95 10.38 -16.30
N LEU A 48 27.97 9.84 -15.58
CA LEU A 48 27.86 9.88 -14.12
C LEU A 48 28.09 8.48 -13.54
N ASN A 49 28.76 8.43 -12.41
CA ASN A 49 28.78 7.21 -11.60
C ASN A 49 27.73 7.31 -10.49
N ARG A 50 26.48 7.45 -10.89
CA ARG A 50 25.32 7.64 -10.01
C ARG A 50 24.17 6.71 -10.43
N PRO A 51 24.32 5.38 -10.23
CA PRO A 51 23.32 4.39 -10.62
C PRO A 51 22.01 4.57 -9.84
N ASP A 52 22.04 5.15 -8.65
CA ASP A 52 20.86 5.54 -7.87
C ASP A 52 19.95 6.50 -8.65
N LEU A 53 20.51 7.47 -9.37
CA LEU A 53 19.78 8.45 -10.16
C LEU A 53 19.43 7.92 -11.56
N THR A 54 20.38 7.34 -12.25
CA THR A 54 20.17 6.89 -13.63
C THR A 54 19.18 5.73 -13.72
N ASN A 55 19.22 4.79 -12.79
CA ASN A 55 18.26 3.69 -12.75
C ASN A 55 16.82 4.15 -12.45
N LEU A 56 16.61 5.25 -11.72
CA LEU A 56 15.28 5.82 -11.53
C LEU A 56 14.66 6.22 -12.87
N ILE A 57 15.42 6.92 -13.71
CA ILE A 57 14.94 7.35 -15.03
C ILE A 57 14.78 6.16 -15.97
N VAL A 58 15.73 5.22 -15.98
CA VAL A 58 15.66 4.00 -16.81
C VAL A 58 14.40 3.20 -16.49
N ALA A 59 14.11 2.98 -15.21
CA ALA A 59 12.90 2.25 -14.80
C ALA A 59 11.62 2.93 -15.27
N GLN A 60 11.51 4.25 -15.08
CA GLN A 60 10.32 5.00 -15.47
C GLN A 60 10.20 5.12 -17.00
N ALA A 61 11.30 5.28 -17.73
CA ALA A 61 11.30 5.29 -19.18
C ALA A 61 10.90 3.92 -19.75
N ALA A 62 11.36 2.83 -19.15
CA ALA A 62 10.96 1.48 -19.52
C ALA A 62 9.44 1.26 -19.32
N VAL A 63 8.89 1.72 -18.20
CA VAL A 63 7.43 1.67 -17.97
C VAL A 63 6.69 2.49 -19.02
N ALA A 64 7.13 3.72 -19.32
CA ALA A 64 6.51 4.57 -20.33
C ALA A 64 6.56 3.95 -21.75
N ASN A 65 7.59 3.17 -22.03
CA ASN A 65 7.76 2.46 -23.30
C ASN A 65 7.04 1.10 -23.36
N GLY A 66 6.42 0.66 -22.27
CA GLY A 66 5.82 -0.67 -22.17
C GLY A 66 6.84 -1.81 -22.10
N ASP A 67 8.11 -1.50 -21.83
CA ASP A 67 9.19 -2.48 -21.68
C ASP A 67 9.23 -3.03 -20.25
N ARG A 68 8.38 -4.00 -19.99
CA ARG A 68 8.22 -4.60 -18.66
C ARG A 68 9.48 -5.29 -18.16
N GLN A 69 10.19 -5.97 -19.03
CA GLN A 69 11.40 -6.73 -18.68
C GLN A 69 12.51 -5.80 -18.19
N THR A 70 12.77 -4.71 -18.91
CA THR A 70 13.76 -3.70 -18.49
C THR A 70 13.31 -2.98 -17.22
N ALA A 71 12.02 -2.65 -17.08
CA ALA A 71 11.46 -2.04 -15.88
C ALA A 71 11.67 -2.93 -14.66
N GLU A 72 11.30 -4.20 -14.74
CA GLU A 72 11.47 -5.17 -13.65
C GLU A 72 12.93 -5.34 -13.25
N ALA A 73 13.81 -5.55 -14.23
CA ALA A 73 15.25 -5.72 -13.98
C ALA A 73 15.85 -4.47 -13.30
N THR A 74 15.40 -3.28 -13.71
CA THR A 74 15.89 -2.01 -13.16
C THR A 74 15.34 -1.75 -11.76
N TYR A 75 14.07 -2.03 -11.50
CA TYR A 75 13.50 -1.95 -10.16
C TYR A 75 14.21 -2.91 -9.18
N LYS A 76 14.57 -4.11 -9.63
CA LYS A 76 15.38 -5.05 -8.83
C LYS A 76 16.77 -4.48 -8.48
N LYS A 77 17.41 -3.74 -9.39
CA LYS A 77 18.66 -3.03 -9.08
C LYS A 77 18.46 -1.96 -8.01
N LEU A 78 17.34 -1.24 -8.05
CA LEU A 78 17.01 -0.19 -7.07
C LEU A 78 16.76 -0.73 -5.65
N LEU A 79 16.46 -2.02 -5.48
CA LEU A 79 16.32 -2.65 -4.16
C LEU A 79 17.62 -2.70 -3.36
N LYS A 80 18.76 -2.65 -4.03
CA LYS A 80 20.09 -2.83 -3.41
C LYS A 80 20.53 -1.63 -2.59
N ASP A 81 20.12 -0.42 -2.98
CA ASP A 81 20.43 0.81 -2.27
C ASP A 81 19.26 1.22 -1.37
N HIS A 82 19.55 1.50 -0.09
CA HIS A 82 18.54 1.90 0.88
C HIS A 82 17.78 3.18 0.49
N LYS A 83 18.40 4.09 -0.27
CA LYS A 83 17.76 5.33 -0.75
C LYS A 83 16.69 5.07 -1.80
N THR A 84 16.89 4.07 -2.65
CA THR A 84 16.01 3.75 -3.79
C THR A 84 15.17 2.50 -3.56
N ARG A 85 15.37 1.80 -2.46
CA ARG A 85 14.69 0.53 -2.14
C ARG A 85 13.18 0.65 -2.17
N PHE A 86 12.61 1.70 -1.59
CA PHE A 86 11.17 1.91 -1.65
C PHE A 86 10.67 2.06 -3.08
N VAL A 87 11.35 2.84 -3.91
CA VAL A 87 10.96 3.05 -5.32
C VAL A 87 11.01 1.73 -6.09
N GLY A 88 12.05 0.93 -5.89
CA GLY A 88 12.17 -0.40 -6.49
C GLY A 88 11.03 -1.33 -6.05
N THR A 89 10.77 -1.39 -4.76
CA THR A 89 9.69 -2.22 -4.18
C THR A 89 8.32 -1.78 -4.69
N TYR A 90 8.04 -0.48 -4.67
CA TYR A 90 6.77 0.06 -5.14
C TYR A 90 6.57 -0.12 -6.65
N GLY A 91 7.61 0.06 -7.44
CA GLY A 91 7.55 -0.19 -8.89
C GLY A 91 7.24 -1.66 -9.22
N LEU A 92 7.88 -2.60 -8.53
CA LEU A 92 7.57 -4.03 -8.67
C LEU A 92 6.14 -4.35 -8.21
N LEU A 93 5.69 -3.75 -7.10
CA LEU A 93 4.30 -3.88 -6.63
C LEU A 93 3.30 -3.49 -7.73
N GLN A 94 3.51 -2.32 -8.35
CA GLN A 94 2.62 -1.86 -9.42
C GLN A 94 2.59 -2.82 -10.61
N GLN A 95 3.73 -3.37 -11.01
CA GLN A 95 3.80 -4.35 -12.10
C GLN A 95 3.03 -5.63 -11.77
N HIS A 96 3.24 -6.19 -10.57
CA HIS A 96 2.56 -7.43 -10.16
C HIS A 96 1.05 -7.22 -9.94
N LEU A 97 0.62 -6.04 -9.50
CA LEU A 97 -0.81 -5.68 -9.45
C LEU A 97 -1.44 -5.67 -10.85
N GLN A 98 -0.74 -5.12 -11.84
CA GLN A 98 -1.21 -5.11 -13.23
C GLN A 98 -1.29 -6.52 -13.83
N ASP A 99 -0.38 -7.41 -13.43
CA ASP A 99 -0.36 -8.81 -13.88
C ASP A 99 -1.40 -9.70 -13.18
N GLY A 100 -2.01 -9.21 -12.10
CA GLY A 100 -2.90 -10.01 -11.27
C GLY A 100 -2.18 -11.05 -10.41
N ASP A 101 -0.87 -10.94 -10.24
CA ASP A 101 -0.08 -11.76 -9.33
C ASP A 101 -0.25 -11.25 -7.89
N THR A 102 -1.36 -11.62 -7.28
CA THR A 102 -1.76 -11.11 -5.96
C THR A 102 -0.87 -11.64 -4.83
N GLU A 103 -0.28 -12.81 -4.96
CA GLU A 103 0.59 -13.38 -3.91
C GLU A 103 1.88 -12.57 -3.78
N LEU A 104 2.58 -12.32 -4.88
CA LEU A 104 3.81 -11.54 -4.86
C LEU A 104 3.52 -10.05 -4.61
N ALA A 105 2.41 -9.53 -5.15
CA ALA A 105 1.97 -8.17 -4.87
C ALA A 105 1.74 -7.95 -3.37
N LEU A 106 1.15 -8.90 -2.66
CA LEU A 106 0.96 -8.80 -1.20
C LEU A 106 2.29 -8.69 -0.46
N LYS A 107 3.25 -9.56 -0.77
CA LYS A 107 4.60 -9.51 -0.16
C LYS A 107 5.31 -8.18 -0.42
N LEU A 108 5.19 -7.67 -1.64
CA LEU A 108 5.77 -6.36 -2.02
C LEU A 108 5.06 -5.20 -1.31
N ALA A 109 3.75 -5.26 -1.17
CA ALA A 109 2.96 -4.25 -0.45
C ALA A 109 3.32 -4.21 1.03
N GLU A 110 3.48 -5.36 1.68
CA GLU A 110 3.93 -5.46 3.07
C GLU A 110 5.32 -4.85 3.25
N HIS A 111 6.25 -5.17 2.34
CA HIS A 111 7.60 -4.63 2.37
C HIS A 111 7.62 -3.11 2.12
N ALA A 112 6.89 -2.62 1.13
CA ALA A 112 6.76 -1.19 0.84
C ALA A 112 6.14 -0.42 2.03
N PHE A 113 5.11 -1.01 2.65
CA PHE A 113 4.50 -0.44 3.85
C PHE A 113 5.46 -0.35 5.03
N ALA A 114 6.29 -1.37 5.25
CA ALA A 114 7.33 -1.35 6.28
C ALA A 114 8.38 -0.25 6.02
N LEU A 115 8.74 -0.01 4.75
CA LEU A 115 9.69 1.04 4.36
C LEU A 115 9.12 2.45 4.49
N LYS A 116 7.87 2.65 4.07
CA LYS A 116 7.16 3.95 4.14
C LYS A 116 5.72 3.79 4.64
N PRO A 117 5.52 3.68 5.96
CA PRO A 117 4.20 3.44 6.54
C PRO A 117 3.16 4.50 6.24
N LYS A 118 3.58 5.73 5.92
CA LYS A 118 2.68 6.86 5.61
C LYS A 118 2.31 6.97 4.13
N HIS A 119 2.85 6.12 3.27
CA HIS A 119 2.56 6.19 1.83
C HIS A 119 1.15 5.65 1.54
N GLY A 120 0.22 6.55 1.19
CA GLY A 120 -1.21 6.25 1.07
C GLY A 120 -1.53 5.18 0.04
N GLU A 121 -0.94 5.24 -1.15
CA GLU A 121 -1.18 4.26 -2.22
C GLU A 121 -0.72 2.85 -1.84
N THR A 122 0.40 2.74 -1.12
CA THR A 122 0.87 1.44 -0.59
C THR A 122 -0.09 0.90 0.47
N GLN A 123 -0.58 1.76 1.37
CA GLN A 123 -1.56 1.37 2.38
C GLN A 123 -2.85 0.84 1.74
N ASP A 124 -3.35 1.55 0.74
CA ASP A 124 -4.59 1.17 0.04
C ASP A 124 -4.41 -0.13 -0.75
N ALA A 125 -3.27 -0.31 -1.41
CA ALA A 125 -2.93 -1.55 -2.10
C ALA A 125 -2.84 -2.74 -1.11
N LEU A 126 -2.18 -2.57 0.03
CA LEU A 126 -2.06 -3.59 1.06
C LEU A 126 -3.43 -3.99 1.62
N LEU A 127 -4.26 -3.01 1.99
CA LEU A 127 -5.62 -3.27 2.48
C LEU A 127 -6.47 -4.03 1.47
N LYS A 128 -6.42 -3.62 0.19
CA LYS A 128 -7.16 -4.28 -0.88
C LYS A 128 -6.71 -5.73 -1.09
N LEU A 129 -5.42 -5.99 -1.07
CA LEU A 129 -4.86 -7.32 -1.22
C LEU A 129 -5.22 -8.23 -0.05
N GLN A 130 -5.10 -7.73 1.18
CA GLN A 130 -5.48 -8.46 2.39
C GLN A 130 -6.98 -8.78 2.41
N ALA A 131 -7.83 -7.80 2.08
CA ALA A 131 -9.28 -8.00 1.99
C ALA A 131 -9.65 -8.99 0.89
N GLY A 132 -8.97 -8.98 -0.25
CA GLY A 132 -9.17 -9.92 -1.34
C GLY A 132 -8.81 -11.37 -0.98
N GLN A 133 -7.97 -11.57 0.02
CA GLN A 133 -7.63 -12.88 0.59
C GLN A 133 -8.43 -13.21 1.85
N GLU A 134 -9.40 -12.36 2.22
CA GLU A 134 -10.19 -12.50 3.44
C GLU A 134 -9.34 -12.53 4.74
N ASP A 135 -8.13 -11.96 4.66
CA ASP A 135 -7.25 -11.78 5.82
C ASP A 135 -7.70 -10.56 6.65
N TRP A 136 -8.82 -10.72 7.34
CA TRP A 136 -9.42 -9.65 8.17
C TRP A 136 -8.52 -9.25 9.34
N HIS A 137 -7.76 -10.19 9.87
CA HIS A 137 -6.78 -9.89 10.91
C HIS A 137 -5.67 -8.96 10.38
N GLY A 138 -5.11 -9.26 9.23
CA GLY A 138 -4.12 -8.43 8.55
C GLY A 138 -4.67 -7.04 8.19
N VAL A 139 -5.89 -6.96 7.65
CA VAL A 139 -6.58 -5.69 7.36
C VAL A 139 -6.69 -4.83 8.62
N ARG A 140 -7.13 -5.40 9.74
CA ARG A 140 -7.30 -4.67 11.01
C ARG A 140 -5.96 -4.18 11.57
N ALA A 141 -4.91 -5.01 11.47
CA ALA A 141 -3.56 -4.64 11.86
C ALA A 141 -3.03 -3.47 11.01
N THR A 142 -3.25 -3.50 9.71
CA THR A 142 -2.87 -2.41 8.78
C THR A 142 -3.63 -1.12 9.09
N LEU A 143 -4.93 -1.19 9.36
CA LEU A 143 -5.74 -0.03 9.77
C LEU A 143 -5.24 0.57 11.09
N THR A 144 -4.87 -0.26 12.06
CA THR A 144 -4.29 0.19 13.33
C THR A 144 -2.96 0.91 13.10
N ALA A 145 -2.11 0.39 12.22
CA ALA A 145 -0.85 1.04 11.85
C ALA A 145 -1.09 2.38 11.13
N LYS A 146 -2.10 2.48 10.24
CA LYS A 146 -2.53 3.75 9.61
C LYS A 146 -2.93 4.78 10.66
N LEU A 147 -3.70 4.38 11.66
CA LEU A 147 -4.09 5.25 12.77
C LEU A 147 -2.87 5.75 13.54
N LYS A 148 -1.94 4.85 13.88
CA LYS A 148 -0.71 5.18 14.60
C LYS A 148 0.16 6.20 13.86
N HIS A 149 0.21 6.12 12.53
CA HIS A 149 0.96 7.05 11.68
C HIS A 149 0.19 8.31 11.30
N GLY A 150 -1.03 8.51 11.83
CA GLY A 150 -1.83 9.71 11.63
C GLY A 150 -2.42 9.87 10.21
N THR A 151 -2.47 8.78 9.42
CA THR A 151 -3.01 8.78 8.06
C THR A 151 -4.49 8.42 7.98
N LEU A 152 -5.11 8.11 9.11
CA LEU A 152 -6.51 7.73 9.22
C LEU A 152 -7.14 8.43 10.43
N PRO A 153 -8.26 9.19 10.29
CA PRO A 153 -9.02 9.74 11.40
C PRO A 153 -9.56 8.64 12.33
N LYS A 154 -9.63 8.93 13.62
CA LYS A 154 -10.01 7.96 14.65
C LYS A 154 -11.43 7.38 14.46
N ASP A 155 -12.38 8.22 14.09
CA ASP A 155 -13.77 7.83 13.83
C ASP A 155 -13.88 6.94 12.58
N VAL A 156 -13.17 7.29 11.53
CA VAL A 156 -13.07 6.46 10.30
C VAL A 156 -12.42 5.11 10.61
N HIS A 157 -11.36 5.09 11.42
CA HIS A 157 -10.72 3.85 11.85
C HIS A 157 -11.69 2.94 12.59
N LYS A 158 -12.42 3.46 13.60
CA LYS A 158 -13.38 2.67 14.38
C LYS A 158 -14.47 2.04 13.50
N ARG A 159 -15.02 2.82 12.56
CA ARG A 159 -16.06 2.32 11.66
C ARG A 159 -15.52 1.24 10.70
N ARG A 160 -14.35 1.47 10.10
CA ARG A 160 -13.72 0.48 9.21
C ARG A 160 -13.34 -0.79 9.96
N ASP A 161 -12.74 -0.67 11.13
CA ASP A 161 -12.38 -1.79 11.97
C ASP A 161 -13.60 -2.62 12.38
N ALA A 162 -14.72 -1.97 12.71
CA ALA A 162 -15.98 -2.63 12.99
C ALA A 162 -16.51 -3.45 11.79
N ILE A 163 -16.40 -2.91 10.57
CA ILE A 163 -16.82 -3.64 9.36
C ILE A 163 -15.98 -4.90 9.16
N PHE A 164 -14.68 -4.83 9.33
CA PHE A 164 -13.79 -5.99 9.18
C PHE A 164 -13.93 -6.98 10.34
N ALA A 165 -14.16 -6.52 11.56
CA ALA A 165 -14.51 -7.39 12.68
C ALA A 165 -15.82 -8.16 12.42
N LEU A 166 -16.82 -7.50 11.82
CA LEU A 166 -18.06 -8.13 11.41
C LEU A 166 -17.84 -9.21 10.33
N SER A 167 -16.98 -8.94 9.33
CA SER A 167 -16.61 -9.93 8.30
C SER A 167 -15.95 -11.15 8.95
N GLN A 168 -15.02 -10.92 9.84
CA GLN A 168 -14.36 -11.97 10.64
C GLN A 168 -15.35 -12.82 11.44
N ALA A 169 -16.32 -12.15 12.10
CA ALA A 169 -17.36 -12.84 12.87
C ALA A 169 -18.24 -13.72 11.97
N ARG A 170 -18.60 -13.26 10.77
CA ARG A 170 -19.41 -14.02 9.81
C ARG A 170 -18.68 -15.27 9.31
N ASP A 171 -17.41 -15.14 8.97
CA ASP A 171 -16.59 -16.26 8.49
C ASP A 171 -16.44 -17.33 9.57
N LEU A 172 -16.08 -16.94 10.79
CA LEU A 172 -15.98 -17.85 11.92
C LEU A 172 -17.31 -18.55 12.27
N ARG A 173 -18.42 -17.81 12.13
CA ARG A 173 -19.76 -18.40 12.34
C ARG A 173 -20.07 -19.44 11.25
N ALA A 174 -19.73 -19.16 10.00
CA ALA A 174 -19.90 -20.11 8.90
C ALA A 174 -19.05 -21.38 9.09
N GLU A 175 -17.87 -21.25 9.68
CA GLU A 175 -16.98 -22.35 10.04
C GLU A 175 -17.43 -23.14 11.28
N GLY A 176 -18.46 -22.66 11.98
CA GLY A 176 -18.98 -23.29 13.22
C GLY A 176 -18.25 -22.86 14.50
N ASN A 177 -17.30 -21.93 14.42
CA ASN A 177 -16.60 -21.37 15.59
C ASN A 177 -17.43 -20.26 16.24
N LEU A 178 -18.53 -20.64 16.89
CA LEU A 178 -19.55 -19.70 17.39
C LEU A 178 -19.05 -18.81 18.53
N GLN A 179 -18.18 -19.31 19.39
CA GLN A 179 -17.65 -18.56 20.53
C GLN A 179 -16.76 -17.39 20.08
N GLU A 180 -15.83 -17.66 19.20
CA GLU A 180 -14.93 -16.66 18.66
C GLU A 180 -15.67 -15.67 17.75
N ALA A 181 -16.60 -16.17 16.92
CA ALA A 181 -17.51 -15.35 16.11
C ALA A 181 -18.27 -14.34 16.95
N GLN A 182 -18.83 -14.77 18.11
CA GLN A 182 -19.53 -13.88 19.01
C GLN A 182 -18.62 -12.79 19.58
N SER A 183 -17.39 -13.12 19.90
CA SER A 183 -16.39 -12.17 20.40
C SER A 183 -16.15 -11.02 19.39
N TYR A 184 -15.97 -11.35 18.12
CA TYR A 184 -15.80 -10.36 17.07
C TYR A 184 -17.07 -9.59 16.74
N ALA A 185 -18.26 -10.22 16.82
CA ALA A 185 -19.52 -9.53 16.63
C ALA A 185 -19.79 -8.47 17.72
N VAL A 186 -19.51 -8.79 18.97
CA VAL A 186 -19.59 -7.87 20.11
C VAL A 186 -18.58 -6.72 19.95
N GLU A 187 -17.37 -7.02 19.54
CA GLU A 187 -16.34 -6.02 19.29
C GLU A 187 -16.74 -5.06 18.17
N ALA A 188 -17.25 -5.57 17.05
CA ALA A 188 -17.77 -4.77 15.95
C ALA A 188 -18.90 -3.84 16.40
N ASN A 189 -19.86 -4.34 17.19
CA ASN A 189 -20.93 -3.53 17.74
C ASN A 189 -20.44 -2.45 18.71
N LYS A 190 -19.40 -2.76 19.49
CA LYS A 190 -18.78 -1.80 20.41
C LYS A 190 -18.12 -0.63 19.67
N PHE A 191 -17.40 -0.92 18.57
CA PHE A 191 -16.72 0.10 17.78
C PHE A 191 -17.67 0.93 16.91
N ALA A 192 -18.74 0.34 16.42
CA ALA A 192 -19.74 1.03 15.61
C ALA A 192 -21.17 0.61 16.04
N PRO A 193 -21.71 1.19 17.10
CA PRO A 193 -23.04 0.84 17.60
C PRO A 193 -24.19 1.10 16.61
N SER A 194 -23.98 2.02 15.66
CA SER A 194 -24.91 2.32 14.57
C SER A 194 -24.82 1.35 13.38
N LEU A 195 -23.86 0.42 13.38
CA LEU A 195 -23.71 -0.59 12.35
C LEU A 195 -24.73 -1.72 12.61
N VAL A 196 -25.92 -1.60 12.04
CA VAL A 196 -27.05 -2.51 12.28
C VAL A 196 -26.69 -3.98 12.07
N PRO A 197 -25.98 -4.40 11.01
CA PRO A 197 -25.60 -5.80 10.85
C PRO A 197 -24.74 -6.37 11.98
N ALA A 198 -23.85 -5.55 12.57
CA ALA A 198 -23.04 -5.96 13.72
C ALA A 198 -23.91 -6.11 14.99
N ALA A 199 -24.82 -5.18 15.20
CA ALA A 199 -25.76 -5.26 16.32
C ALA A 199 -26.68 -6.49 16.23
N LEU A 200 -27.17 -6.80 15.04
CA LEU A 200 -27.99 -7.99 14.80
C LEU A 200 -27.21 -9.27 15.10
N LEU A 201 -26.00 -9.40 14.58
CA LEU A 201 -25.19 -10.61 14.79
C LEU A 201 -24.80 -10.77 16.25
N ALA A 202 -24.41 -9.71 16.94
CA ALA A 202 -24.09 -9.75 18.38
C ALA A 202 -25.34 -10.11 19.24
N ALA A 203 -26.50 -9.55 18.91
CA ALA A 203 -27.73 -9.86 19.60
C ALA A 203 -28.18 -11.32 19.38
N GLU A 204 -28.04 -11.85 18.18
CA GLU A 204 -28.32 -13.25 17.87
C GLU A 204 -27.45 -14.19 18.71
N GLY A 205 -26.15 -13.97 18.78
CA GLY A 205 -25.24 -14.75 19.61
C GLY A 205 -25.57 -14.67 21.11
N HIS A 206 -25.96 -13.49 21.62
CA HIS A 206 -26.43 -13.38 23.01
C HIS A 206 -27.72 -14.16 23.26
N ARG A 207 -28.65 -14.18 22.31
CA ARG A 207 -29.87 -15.00 22.43
C ARG A 207 -29.56 -16.51 22.46
N GLU A 208 -28.66 -16.94 21.62
CA GLU A 208 -28.19 -18.35 21.61
C GLU A 208 -27.53 -18.76 22.94
N GLN A 209 -26.91 -17.79 23.63
CA GLN A 209 -26.32 -17.97 24.97
C GLN A 209 -27.33 -17.75 26.12
N ASN A 210 -28.62 -17.67 25.81
CA ASN A 210 -29.71 -17.40 26.78
C ASN A 210 -29.59 -16.03 27.48
N ASN A 211 -28.91 -15.08 26.84
CA ASN A 211 -28.77 -13.69 27.35
C ASN A 211 -29.65 -12.70 26.56
N GLY A 212 -30.96 -12.89 26.66
CA GLY A 212 -31.97 -12.07 25.96
C GLY A 212 -31.99 -10.61 26.41
N THR A 213 -31.62 -10.31 27.65
CA THR A 213 -31.51 -8.94 28.16
C THR A 213 -30.46 -8.15 27.43
N GLN A 214 -29.28 -8.71 27.25
CA GLN A 214 -28.19 -8.07 26.53
C GLN A 214 -28.50 -7.91 25.03
N ALA A 215 -29.13 -8.93 24.43
CA ALA A 215 -29.59 -8.86 23.04
C ALA A 215 -30.56 -7.70 22.83
N SER A 216 -31.57 -7.56 23.69
CA SER A 216 -32.56 -6.46 23.62
C SER A 216 -31.90 -5.10 23.81
N ARG A 217 -30.91 -4.98 24.70
CA ARG A 217 -30.19 -3.74 24.94
C ARG A 217 -29.41 -3.28 23.70
N ILE A 218 -28.72 -4.22 23.04
CA ILE A 218 -27.95 -3.95 21.81
C ILE A 218 -28.88 -3.48 20.69
N LEU A 219 -29.99 -4.16 20.47
CA LEU A 219 -30.94 -3.84 19.40
C LEU A 219 -31.61 -2.48 19.63
N ARG A 220 -32.00 -2.16 20.86
CA ARG A 220 -32.58 -0.84 21.21
C ARG A 220 -31.56 0.27 20.99
N ALA A 221 -30.31 0.09 21.35
CA ALA A 221 -29.25 1.05 21.11
C ALA A 221 -29.02 1.29 19.62
N ALA A 222 -28.94 0.22 18.82
CA ALA A 222 -28.81 0.32 17.36
C ALA A 222 -29.99 1.06 16.72
N TRP A 223 -31.23 0.77 17.13
CA TRP A 223 -32.42 1.46 16.64
C TRP A 223 -32.40 2.96 16.91
N ARG A 224 -31.96 3.36 18.10
CA ARG A 224 -31.86 4.79 18.46
C ARG A 224 -30.82 5.55 17.63
N LEU A 225 -29.74 4.89 17.26
CA LEU A 225 -28.60 5.49 16.52
C LEU A 225 -28.83 5.49 15.01
N ALA A 226 -29.54 4.50 14.49
CA ALA A 226 -29.82 4.32 13.07
C ALA A 226 -31.24 3.83 12.87
N PRO A 227 -32.26 4.71 13.11
CA PRO A 227 -33.64 4.32 12.89
C PRO A 227 -33.86 4.01 11.40
N HIS A 228 -34.50 2.87 11.13
CA HIS A 228 -34.94 2.56 9.77
C HIS A 228 -36.07 3.49 9.38
N PRO A 229 -36.08 4.05 8.15
CA PRO A 229 -37.28 4.66 7.62
C PRO A 229 -38.40 3.62 7.58
N GLU A 230 -39.62 4.00 7.95
CA GLU A 230 -40.81 3.18 7.87
C GLU A 230 -41.13 2.77 6.44
#